data_cff9de55a9556aecf88d80f14d243531
#
_entry.id   cff9de55a9556aecf88d80f14d243531
#
_cell.length_a   1.000
_cell.length_b   1.000
_cell.length_c   1.000
_cell.angle_alpha   90.00
_cell.angle_beta   90.00
_cell.angle_gamma   90.00
#
_symmetry.space_group_name_H-M   'P 1'
#
loop_
_entity.id
_entity.type
_entity.pdbx_description
1 polymer ?
#
loop_
_entity_poly.entity_id
_entity_poly.type
_entity_poly.pdbx_seq_one_letter_code
_entity_poly.pdbx_strand_id
1 'polypeptide(L)'
;MRYIFLAFFLVFQLLILAQPPVADTTVYEVADVPPYPLLKSCQPGMHVGWTVDSVRRCAESQLLLLLARNIRYPEAARQKNTEGTVVVSFVVEPDGHMTSYQLLKDIGDGGGEESLRVLKALEAAGMRWQPGLVQGKPVRTRQSLPIRFRLQEAPPYYLSEQGDTIYTAIETAPVFAGGMDSLASFVINQLEYPDEYADSCKTGIVEMALLIRHDGSVQIDNQLDFNNLGFEFQFKALRLALRTEGLWQPAQYQSKNVTSTFPLRVVFKSDQARCTAANNAFDRTMILADTGAALLEEGKPEEAITKWSEALTLQPDNTELLYYRGSALLNLNKREEACQDYNRIKALLGITWFEPVRRLVCGW
;
A
#
# COMPACT_ATOMS: atom_id res chain seq x y z
N MET A 1 78.90 -55.96 13.49
CA MET A 1 77.89 -56.23 12.46
C MET A 1 76.59 -56.57 13.17
N ARG A 2 75.67 -55.62 13.30
CA ARG A 2 74.36 -55.80 13.88
C ARG A 2 73.32 -55.08 12.96
N TYR A 3 72.45 -55.89 12.37
CA TYR A 3 71.35 -55.43 11.57
C TYR A 3 70.19 -55.03 12.47
N ILE A 4 69.71 -53.74 12.37
CA ILE A 4 68.51 -53.28 13.03
C ILE A 4 67.43 -53.34 12.00
N PHE A 5 66.40 -54.20 12.19
CA PHE A 5 65.15 -54.17 11.42
C PHE A 5 64.21 -53.10 12.01
N LEU A 6 63.93 -52.13 11.25
CA LEU A 6 62.85 -51.15 11.55
C LEU A 6 61.55 -51.67 10.94
N ALA A 7 60.62 -52.07 11.77
CA ALA A 7 59.26 -52.42 11.36
C ALA A 7 58.43 -51.14 11.22
N PHE A 8 58.00 -50.84 9.99
CA PHE A 8 57.08 -49.76 9.69
C PHE A 8 55.64 -50.25 9.91
N PHE A 9 55.01 -49.76 11.01
CA PHE A 9 53.57 -49.96 11.25
C PHE A 9 52.76 -48.92 10.44
N LEU A 10 52.15 -49.36 9.33
CA LEU A 10 51.19 -48.59 8.57
C LEU A 10 49.82 -48.62 9.29
N VAL A 11 49.49 -47.55 10.00
CA VAL A 11 48.16 -47.33 10.54
C VAL A 11 47.28 -46.83 9.41
N PHE A 12 46.47 -47.74 8.87
CA PHE A 12 45.43 -47.37 7.89
C PHE A 12 44.23 -46.81 8.70
N GLN A 13 44.13 -45.47 8.81
CA GLN A 13 42.93 -44.83 9.31
C GLN A 13 41.83 -44.97 8.25
N LEU A 14 40.83 -45.80 8.51
CA LEU A 14 39.56 -45.82 7.81
C LEU A 14 38.84 -44.49 8.11
N LEU A 15 38.90 -43.54 7.20
CA LEU A 15 37.97 -42.41 7.14
C LEU A 15 36.59 -43.01 6.77
N ILE A 16 35.75 -43.23 7.79
CA ILE A 16 34.32 -43.44 7.59
C ILE A 16 33.78 -42.11 7.08
N LEU A 17 33.64 -41.96 5.77
CA LEU A 17 32.86 -40.91 5.16
C LEU A 17 31.40 -41.11 5.60
N ALA A 18 30.97 -40.36 6.62
CA ALA A 18 29.57 -40.28 6.98
C ALA A 18 28.82 -39.79 5.74
N GLN A 19 28.05 -40.66 5.12
CA GLN A 19 27.14 -40.25 4.05
C GLN A 19 26.21 -39.21 4.66
N PRO A 20 25.97 -38.05 3.96
CA PRO A 20 24.97 -37.09 4.43
C PRO A 20 23.63 -37.84 4.56
N PRO A 21 22.84 -37.55 5.60
CA PRO A 21 21.54 -38.17 5.76
C PRO A 21 20.74 -37.98 4.48
N VAL A 22 20.23 -39.07 3.93
CA VAL A 22 19.30 -39.02 2.79
C VAL A 22 18.16 -38.14 3.22
N ALA A 23 17.98 -37.00 2.55
CA ALA A 23 16.89 -36.09 2.85
C ALA A 23 15.57 -36.87 2.71
N ASP A 24 14.78 -36.94 3.76
CA ASP A 24 13.46 -37.56 3.71
C ASP A 24 12.61 -36.78 2.68
N THR A 25 12.35 -37.44 1.55
CA THR A 25 11.55 -36.84 0.45
C THR A 25 10.06 -37.06 0.65
N THR A 26 9.67 -37.77 1.70
CA THR A 26 8.28 -38.07 2.02
C THR A 26 7.50 -36.76 2.26
N VAL A 27 6.36 -36.61 1.58
CA VAL A 27 5.43 -35.52 1.82
C VAL A 27 4.23 -36.06 2.60
N TYR A 28 4.01 -35.50 3.76
CA TYR A 28 2.91 -35.88 4.64
C TYR A 28 1.66 -35.09 4.30
N GLU A 29 0.53 -35.76 4.15
CA GLU A 29 -0.79 -35.13 3.96
C GLU A 29 -1.39 -34.67 5.30
N VAL A 30 -1.00 -35.31 6.40
CA VAL A 30 -1.44 -34.99 7.77
C VAL A 30 -0.22 -35.02 8.69
N ALA A 31 -0.12 -34.03 9.56
CA ALA A 31 0.89 -33.93 10.61
C ALA A 31 0.22 -33.84 11.98
N ASP A 32 0.93 -34.28 13.05
CA ASP A 32 0.43 -34.18 14.43
C ASP A 32 0.19 -32.71 14.83
N VAL A 33 1.09 -31.83 14.38
CA VAL A 33 0.93 -30.38 14.43
C VAL A 33 0.93 -29.86 12.99
N PRO A 34 -0.22 -29.35 12.49
CA PRO A 34 -0.31 -28.81 11.14
C PRO A 34 0.58 -27.57 10.95
N PRO A 35 1.13 -27.34 9.75
CA PRO A 35 1.87 -26.13 9.47
C PRO A 35 0.96 -24.90 9.46
N TYR A 36 1.51 -23.73 9.80
CA TYR A 36 0.82 -22.43 9.75
C TYR A 36 1.79 -21.30 9.42
N PRO A 37 1.31 -20.17 8.82
CA PRO A 37 2.19 -19.07 8.43
C PRO A 37 2.74 -18.34 9.66
N LEU A 38 4.04 -17.97 9.62
CA LEU A 38 4.71 -17.19 10.66
C LEU A 38 4.50 -15.69 10.42
N LEU A 39 3.46 -15.12 11.02
CA LEU A 39 3.14 -13.70 10.91
C LEU A 39 3.48 -12.97 12.22
N LYS A 40 4.16 -11.83 12.11
CA LYS A 40 4.62 -11.05 13.28
C LYS A 40 3.49 -10.70 14.24
N SER A 41 2.31 -10.36 13.70
CA SER A 41 1.10 -10.02 14.47
C SER A 41 0.52 -11.18 15.29
N CYS A 42 0.93 -12.41 15.04
CA CYS A 42 0.41 -13.62 15.67
C CYS A 42 1.49 -14.41 16.42
N GLN A 43 2.63 -13.78 16.77
CA GLN A 43 3.71 -14.51 17.45
C GLN A 43 3.38 -14.78 18.93
N PRO A 44 3.79 -15.96 19.47
CA PRO A 44 3.74 -16.24 20.90
C PRO A 44 4.55 -15.19 21.66
N GLY A 45 3.98 -14.62 22.70
CA GLY A 45 4.62 -13.55 23.50
C GLY A 45 4.06 -12.14 23.25
N MET A 46 3.39 -11.87 22.12
CA MET A 46 2.62 -10.64 21.96
C MET A 46 1.31 -10.64 22.75
N HIS A 47 0.78 -11.84 23.03
CA HIS A 47 -0.48 -12.03 23.76
C HIS A 47 -0.29 -13.06 24.87
N VAL A 48 -0.42 -12.62 26.10
CA VAL A 48 -0.28 -13.50 27.29
C VAL A 48 -1.40 -14.54 27.29
N GLY A 49 -1.02 -15.83 27.43
CA GLY A 49 -1.97 -16.94 27.53
C GLY A 49 -2.40 -17.56 26.19
N TRP A 50 -1.79 -17.18 25.07
CA TRP A 50 -2.09 -17.83 23.78
C TRP A 50 -1.52 -19.24 23.69
N THR A 51 -2.37 -20.18 23.28
CA THR A 51 -1.99 -21.54 22.92
C THR A 51 -1.51 -21.61 21.46
N VAL A 52 -0.87 -22.70 21.06
CA VAL A 52 -0.47 -22.96 19.66
C VAL A 52 -1.69 -22.85 18.72
N ASP A 53 -2.85 -23.35 19.15
CA ASP A 53 -4.09 -23.26 18.37
C ASP A 53 -4.60 -21.81 18.22
N SER A 54 -4.39 -20.99 19.23
CA SER A 54 -4.74 -19.56 19.15
C SER A 54 -3.83 -18.82 18.17
N VAL A 55 -2.52 -19.10 18.20
CA VAL A 55 -1.53 -18.56 17.27
C VAL A 55 -1.87 -18.97 15.83
N ARG A 56 -2.17 -20.24 15.61
CA ARG A 56 -2.52 -20.78 14.30
C ARG A 56 -3.77 -20.12 13.73
N ARG A 57 -4.86 -20.03 14.50
CA ARG A 57 -6.10 -19.35 14.06
C ARG A 57 -5.88 -17.88 13.71
N CYS A 58 -5.10 -17.17 14.51
CA CYS A 58 -4.69 -15.81 14.19
C CYS A 58 -3.95 -15.77 12.85
N ALA A 59 -2.94 -16.63 12.68
CA ALA A 59 -2.09 -16.64 11.48
C ALA A 59 -2.88 -16.99 10.21
N GLU A 60 -3.80 -17.95 10.29
CA GLU A 60 -4.72 -18.29 9.19
C GLU A 60 -5.61 -17.11 8.80
N SER A 61 -6.20 -16.42 9.79
CA SER A 61 -7.04 -15.24 9.55
C SER A 61 -6.23 -14.09 8.94
N GLN A 62 -5.05 -13.82 9.44
CA GLN A 62 -4.17 -12.77 8.92
C GLN A 62 -3.63 -13.10 7.52
N LEU A 63 -3.39 -14.39 7.22
CA LEU A 63 -3.02 -14.83 5.88
C LEU A 63 -4.13 -14.50 4.87
N LEU A 64 -5.39 -14.77 5.21
CA LEU A 64 -6.53 -14.43 4.34
C LEU A 64 -6.61 -12.94 4.06
N LEU A 65 -6.40 -12.10 5.08
CA LEU A 65 -6.36 -10.63 4.90
C LEU A 65 -5.18 -10.20 4.03
N LEU A 66 -4.01 -10.82 4.22
CA LEU A 66 -2.82 -10.54 3.43
C LEU A 66 -3.02 -10.92 1.95
N LEU A 67 -3.64 -12.07 1.69
CA LEU A 67 -4.02 -12.50 0.34
C LEU A 67 -5.02 -11.53 -0.28
N ALA A 68 -6.09 -11.18 0.44
CA ALA A 68 -7.12 -10.25 -0.06
C ALA A 68 -6.55 -8.88 -0.45
N ARG A 69 -5.53 -8.39 0.26
CA ARG A 69 -4.86 -7.11 -0.05
C ARG A 69 -3.89 -7.19 -1.24
N ASN A 70 -3.40 -8.36 -1.60
CA ASN A 70 -2.37 -8.55 -2.62
C ASN A 70 -2.89 -9.22 -3.89
N ILE A 71 -4.07 -9.83 -3.85
CA ILE A 71 -4.75 -10.41 -5.01
C ILE A 71 -5.34 -9.28 -5.87
N ARG A 72 -5.06 -9.36 -7.17
CA ARG A 72 -5.72 -8.55 -8.19
C ARG A 72 -6.75 -9.40 -8.89
N TYR A 73 -7.99 -8.89 -8.99
CA TYR A 73 -8.99 -9.60 -9.79
C TYR A 73 -8.58 -9.53 -11.26
N PRO A 74 -8.35 -10.68 -11.94
CA PRO A 74 -7.91 -10.66 -13.33
C PRO A 74 -8.93 -9.95 -14.21
N GLU A 75 -8.45 -9.15 -15.15
CA GLU A 75 -9.30 -8.35 -16.04
C GLU A 75 -10.25 -9.22 -16.87
N ALA A 76 -9.73 -10.33 -17.41
CA ALA A 76 -10.55 -11.29 -18.16
C ALA A 76 -11.67 -11.89 -17.30
N ALA A 77 -11.38 -12.23 -16.04
CA ALA A 77 -12.38 -12.74 -15.10
C ALA A 77 -13.43 -11.69 -14.74
N ARG A 78 -13.02 -10.41 -14.62
CA ARG A 78 -13.93 -9.29 -14.36
C ARG A 78 -14.88 -9.05 -15.52
N GLN A 79 -14.36 -9.01 -16.75
CA GLN A 79 -15.17 -8.80 -17.97
C GLN A 79 -16.20 -9.90 -18.20
N LYS A 80 -15.88 -11.14 -17.82
CA LYS A 80 -16.77 -12.30 -17.98
C LYS A 80 -17.60 -12.61 -16.74
N ASN A 81 -17.48 -11.82 -15.66
CA ASN A 81 -18.10 -12.10 -14.36
C ASN A 81 -17.75 -13.49 -13.81
N THR A 82 -16.51 -13.97 -14.03
CA THR A 82 -16.07 -15.28 -13.59
C THR A 82 -15.77 -15.27 -12.10
N GLU A 83 -16.63 -15.86 -11.30
CA GLU A 83 -16.45 -16.04 -9.84
C GLU A 83 -16.18 -17.49 -9.48
N GLY A 84 -15.62 -17.71 -8.29
CA GLY A 84 -15.43 -19.07 -7.77
C GLY A 84 -14.26 -19.18 -6.80
N THR A 85 -13.86 -20.42 -6.55
CA THR A 85 -12.74 -20.71 -5.64
C THR A 85 -11.64 -21.43 -6.41
N VAL A 86 -10.47 -20.80 -6.46
CA VAL A 86 -9.21 -21.42 -6.86
C VAL A 86 -8.65 -22.17 -5.66
N VAL A 87 -8.12 -23.37 -5.87
CA VAL A 87 -7.44 -24.14 -4.82
C VAL A 87 -6.01 -24.37 -5.26
N VAL A 88 -5.07 -23.78 -4.50
CA VAL A 88 -3.63 -23.98 -4.70
C VAL A 88 -3.11 -24.92 -3.62
N SER A 89 -2.40 -25.95 -4.03
CA SER A 89 -1.63 -26.82 -3.14
C SER A 89 -0.15 -26.44 -3.21
N PHE A 90 0.56 -26.59 -2.09
CA PHE A 90 2.01 -26.42 -2.00
C PHE A 90 2.55 -27.30 -0.85
N VAL A 91 3.85 -27.50 -0.83
CA VAL A 91 4.53 -28.20 0.23
C VAL A 91 5.23 -27.19 1.13
N VAL A 92 4.98 -27.27 2.44
CA VAL A 92 5.76 -26.58 3.47
C VAL A 92 6.95 -27.46 3.81
N GLU A 93 8.13 -26.96 3.55
CA GLU A 93 9.41 -27.64 3.83
C GLU A 93 9.77 -27.54 5.33
N PRO A 94 10.65 -28.40 5.85
CA PRO A 94 11.08 -28.36 7.26
C PRO A 94 11.72 -27.03 7.70
N ASP A 95 12.23 -26.23 6.76
CA ASP A 95 12.80 -24.89 6.97
C ASP A 95 11.77 -23.76 6.85
N GLY A 96 10.50 -24.10 6.60
CA GLY A 96 9.39 -23.17 6.49
C GLY A 96 9.21 -22.51 5.11
N HIS A 97 9.99 -22.91 4.11
CA HIS A 97 9.77 -22.50 2.72
C HIS A 97 8.56 -23.18 2.10
N MET A 98 7.93 -22.53 1.12
CA MET A 98 6.87 -23.11 0.30
C MET A 98 7.44 -23.56 -1.04
N THR A 99 7.20 -24.83 -1.40
CA THR A 99 7.66 -25.44 -2.65
C THR A 99 6.54 -26.19 -3.35
N SER A 100 6.81 -26.77 -4.52
CA SER A 100 5.91 -27.72 -5.21
C SER A 100 4.48 -27.22 -5.37
N TYR A 101 4.33 -25.95 -5.80
CA TYR A 101 3.03 -25.35 -6.04
C TYR A 101 2.27 -26.08 -7.16
N GLN A 102 1.00 -26.41 -6.90
CA GLN A 102 0.09 -27.04 -7.84
C GLN A 102 -1.28 -26.37 -7.79
N LEU A 103 -1.88 -26.19 -8.94
CA LEU A 103 -3.25 -25.72 -9.07
C LEU A 103 -4.18 -26.93 -9.07
N LEU A 104 -4.91 -27.13 -7.94
CA LEU A 104 -5.85 -28.25 -7.81
C LEU A 104 -7.21 -27.95 -8.42
N LYS A 105 -7.62 -26.66 -8.34
CA LYS A 105 -8.85 -26.17 -8.93
C LYS A 105 -8.63 -24.77 -9.44
N ASP A 106 -9.08 -24.50 -10.65
CA ASP A 106 -9.08 -23.20 -11.28
C ASP A 106 -10.49 -22.76 -11.63
N ILE A 107 -10.70 -21.44 -11.70
CA ILE A 107 -11.92 -20.82 -12.21
C ILE A 107 -11.76 -20.36 -13.67
N GLY A 108 -10.55 -20.43 -14.20
CA GLY A 108 -10.20 -19.87 -15.50
C GLY A 108 -9.98 -18.36 -15.49
N ASP A 109 -9.85 -17.79 -16.69
CA ASP A 109 -9.74 -16.33 -16.91
C ASP A 109 -8.66 -15.63 -16.07
N GLY A 110 -7.55 -16.34 -15.78
CA GLY A 110 -6.40 -15.81 -15.04
C GLY A 110 -6.46 -16.00 -13.52
N GLY A 111 -7.53 -16.62 -12.97
CA GLY A 111 -7.68 -16.80 -11.52
C GLY A 111 -6.59 -17.66 -10.90
N GLY A 112 -6.23 -18.77 -11.55
CA GLY A 112 -5.18 -19.68 -11.12
C GLY A 112 -3.80 -19.04 -11.14
N GLU A 113 -3.45 -18.35 -12.23
CA GLU A 113 -2.18 -17.65 -12.39
C GLU A 113 -2.00 -16.58 -11.33
N GLU A 114 -3.03 -15.77 -11.07
CA GLU A 114 -2.99 -14.72 -10.06
C GLU A 114 -2.82 -15.29 -8.64
N SER A 115 -3.51 -16.39 -8.34
CA SER A 115 -3.38 -17.08 -7.06
C SER A 115 -1.95 -17.60 -6.83
N LEU A 116 -1.35 -18.20 -7.84
CA LEU A 116 0.04 -18.65 -7.80
C LEU A 116 1.02 -17.48 -7.71
N ARG A 117 0.78 -16.40 -8.45
CA ARG A 117 1.61 -15.18 -8.42
C ARG A 117 1.68 -14.60 -7.01
N VAL A 118 0.54 -14.46 -6.35
CA VAL A 118 0.48 -13.87 -5.01
C VAL A 118 1.21 -14.74 -3.98
N LEU A 119 0.99 -16.05 -3.98
CA LEU A 119 1.67 -16.95 -3.05
C LEU A 119 3.19 -16.93 -3.22
N LYS A 120 3.67 -16.99 -4.47
CA LYS A 120 5.10 -16.89 -4.77
C LYS A 120 5.68 -15.52 -4.39
N ALA A 121 4.92 -14.44 -4.59
CA ALA A 121 5.34 -13.11 -4.19
C ALA A 121 5.46 -12.96 -2.67
N LEU A 122 4.53 -13.53 -1.90
CA LEU A 122 4.59 -13.52 -0.44
C LEU A 122 5.80 -14.30 0.09
N GLU A 123 6.11 -15.45 -0.50
CA GLU A 123 7.31 -16.21 -0.15
C GLU A 123 8.59 -15.43 -0.48
N ALA A 124 8.67 -14.87 -1.68
CA ALA A 124 9.79 -14.03 -2.11
C ALA A 124 9.97 -12.79 -1.22
N ALA A 125 8.87 -12.25 -0.67
CA ALA A 125 8.88 -11.18 0.32
C ALA A 125 9.30 -11.63 1.74
N GLY A 126 9.69 -12.89 1.91
CA GLY A 126 10.21 -13.41 3.17
C GLY A 126 9.15 -14.06 4.08
N MET A 127 7.92 -14.29 3.59
CA MET A 127 6.94 -15.07 4.35
C MET A 127 7.46 -16.50 4.57
N ARG A 128 7.36 -16.99 5.81
CA ARG A 128 7.75 -18.35 6.21
C ARG A 128 6.62 -19.03 6.96
N TRP A 129 6.68 -20.33 7.00
CA TRP A 129 5.73 -21.18 7.71
C TRP A 129 6.39 -21.87 8.89
N GLN A 130 5.64 -22.08 9.96
CA GLN A 130 5.97 -23.11 10.93
C GLN A 130 5.75 -24.44 10.21
N PRO A 131 6.77 -25.31 10.12
CA PRO A 131 6.61 -26.60 9.46
C PRO A 131 5.67 -27.53 10.23
N GLY A 132 5.05 -28.46 9.53
CA GLY A 132 4.31 -29.54 10.17
C GLY A 132 5.22 -30.43 11.01
N LEU A 133 4.72 -30.92 12.15
CA LEU A 133 5.48 -31.81 13.02
C LEU A 133 4.83 -33.18 13.06
N VAL A 134 5.66 -34.25 12.92
CA VAL A 134 5.29 -35.65 13.17
C VAL A 134 6.24 -36.16 14.22
N GLN A 135 5.71 -36.67 15.34
CA GLN A 135 6.47 -37.07 16.50
C GLN A 135 7.49 -36.01 16.98
N GLY A 136 7.08 -34.74 16.91
CA GLY A 136 7.88 -33.58 17.30
C GLY A 136 9.01 -33.19 16.31
N LYS A 137 9.14 -33.88 15.18
CA LYS A 137 10.14 -33.56 14.14
C LYS A 137 9.51 -32.78 13.00
N PRO A 138 10.18 -31.73 12.49
CA PRO A 138 9.73 -31.02 11.30
C PRO A 138 9.73 -31.92 10.06
N VAL A 139 8.63 -31.94 9.32
CA VAL A 139 8.46 -32.78 8.14
C VAL A 139 7.90 -31.95 6.98
N ARG A 140 8.12 -32.44 5.77
CA ARG A 140 7.51 -31.88 4.55
C ARG A 140 6.01 -32.13 4.58
N THR A 141 5.20 -31.10 4.59
CA THR A 141 3.74 -31.22 4.73
C THR A 141 3.01 -30.54 3.59
N ARG A 142 2.10 -31.25 2.94
CA ARG A 142 1.25 -30.66 1.91
C ARG A 142 0.17 -29.80 2.55
N GLN A 143 -0.02 -28.61 1.96
CA GLN A 143 -1.10 -27.68 2.30
C GLN A 143 -1.94 -27.36 1.08
N SER A 144 -3.24 -27.14 1.30
CA SER A 144 -4.17 -26.68 0.28
C SER A 144 -4.84 -25.39 0.75
N LEU A 145 -4.78 -24.35 -0.06
CA LEU A 145 -5.31 -23.05 0.27
C LEU A 145 -6.41 -22.67 -0.73
N PRO A 146 -7.66 -22.59 -0.27
CA PRO A 146 -8.75 -22.08 -1.10
C PRO A 146 -8.71 -20.55 -1.16
N ILE A 147 -8.69 -19.98 -2.34
CA ILE A 147 -8.70 -18.56 -2.63
C ILE A 147 -9.98 -18.25 -3.37
N ARG A 148 -10.88 -17.48 -2.72
CA ARG A 148 -12.19 -17.18 -3.30
C ARG A 148 -12.15 -15.88 -4.08
N PHE A 149 -12.43 -15.95 -5.35
CA PHE A 149 -12.71 -14.80 -6.22
C PHE A 149 -14.20 -14.52 -6.21
N ARG A 150 -14.56 -13.31 -5.79
CA ARG A 150 -15.94 -12.84 -5.80
C ARG A 150 -15.96 -11.40 -6.27
N LEU A 151 -16.78 -11.12 -7.26
CA LEU A 151 -17.13 -9.76 -7.65
C LEU A 151 -18.13 -9.22 -6.61
N GLN A 152 -17.62 -8.87 -5.42
CA GLN A 152 -18.43 -8.05 -4.54
C GLN A 152 -18.31 -6.62 -5.07
N GLU A 153 -19.45 -6.00 -5.35
CA GLU A 153 -19.50 -4.55 -5.29
C GLU A 153 -18.96 -4.19 -3.91
N ALA A 154 -17.87 -3.41 -3.89
CA ALA A 154 -17.36 -2.89 -2.64
C ALA A 154 -18.54 -2.19 -1.94
N PRO A 155 -18.73 -2.36 -0.62
CA PRO A 155 -19.77 -1.64 0.08
C PRO A 155 -19.62 -0.16 -0.27
N PRO A 156 -20.70 0.58 -0.43
CA PRO A 156 -20.66 1.99 -0.80
C PRO A 156 -19.98 2.87 0.27
N TYR A 157 -19.42 2.26 1.30
CA TYR A 157 -18.79 2.91 2.44
C TYR A 157 -17.64 2.07 3.02
N TYR A 158 -16.81 2.72 3.81
CA TYR A 158 -15.86 2.06 4.72
C TYR A 158 -16.09 2.56 6.15
N LEU A 159 -15.53 1.84 7.12
CA LEU A 159 -15.53 2.27 8.53
C LEU A 159 -14.18 2.96 8.83
N SER A 160 -14.26 4.16 9.43
CA SER A 160 -13.08 4.83 9.95
C SER A 160 -12.49 4.08 11.16
N GLU A 161 -11.28 4.45 11.61
CA GLU A 161 -10.69 3.91 12.84
C GLU A 161 -11.56 4.22 14.09
N GLN A 162 -12.33 5.32 14.04
CA GLN A 162 -13.27 5.71 15.10
C GLN A 162 -14.62 5.01 14.98
N GLY A 163 -14.85 4.22 13.91
CA GLY A 163 -16.10 3.49 13.69
C GLY A 163 -17.17 4.28 12.93
N ASP A 164 -16.84 5.46 12.41
CA ASP A 164 -17.74 6.23 11.55
C ASP A 164 -17.90 5.54 10.18
N THR A 165 -19.16 5.51 9.67
CA THR A 165 -19.44 5.02 8.32
C THR A 165 -19.25 6.15 7.31
N ILE A 166 -18.23 6.03 6.44
CA ILE A 166 -17.88 7.04 5.45
C ILE A 166 -18.18 6.51 4.05
N TYR A 167 -19.13 7.14 3.37
CA TYR A 167 -19.57 6.73 2.05
C TYR A 167 -18.59 7.17 0.94
N THR A 168 -18.24 6.24 0.08
CA THR A 168 -17.38 6.44 -1.10
C THR A 168 -18.18 6.44 -2.39
N ALA A 169 -19.30 5.68 -2.44
CA ALA A 169 -20.26 5.76 -3.53
C ALA A 169 -21.41 6.66 -3.07
N ILE A 170 -21.55 7.84 -3.68
CA ILE A 170 -22.55 8.85 -3.36
C ILE A 170 -23.30 9.24 -4.63
N GLU A 171 -24.61 9.49 -4.53
CA GLU A 171 -25.46 9.93 -5.64
C GLU A 171 -25.36 11.45 -5.82
N THR A 172 -25.25 12.17 -4.70
CA THR A 172 -25.05 13.61 -4.67
C THR A 172 -23.87 13.94 -3.79
N ALA A 173 -22.89 14.65 -4.33
CA ALA A 173 -21.74 15.12 -3.57
C ALA A 173 -22.15 16.15 -2.50
N PRO A 174 -21.35 16.32 -1.43
CA PRO A 174 -21.60 17.41 -0.48
C PRO A 174 -21.48 18.75 -1.19
N VAL A 175 -22.35 19.69 -0.84
CA VAL A 175 -22.43 21.01 -1.50
C VAL A 175 -22.22 22.11 -0.47
N PHE A 176 -21.28 23.01 -0.75
CA PHE A 176 -21.11 24.23 0.02
C PHE A 176 -22.27 25.22 -0.26
N ALA A 177 -22.67 26.00 0.73
CA ALA A 177 -23.72 26.98 0.61
C ALA A 177 -23.43 27.99 -0.52
N GLY A 178 -24.29 28.00 -1.54
CA GLY A 178 -24.09 28.78 -2.76
C GLY A 178 -23.22 28.12 -3.84
N GLY A 179 -22.82 26.86 -3.64
CA GLY A 179 -22.07 26.07 -4.64
C GLY A 179 -20.56 26.29 -4.63
N MET A 180 -19.88 25.73 -5.65
CA MET A 180 -18.42 25.75 -5.74
C MET A 180 -17.82 27.15 -5.95
N ASP A 181 -18.51 28.03 -6.68
CA ASP A 181 -18.06 29.41 -6.87
C ASP A 181 -18.09 30.18 -5.55
N SER A 182 -19.10 29.94 -4.71
CA SER A 182 -19.18 30.53 -3.38
C SER A 182 -18.08 29.98 -2.46
N LEU A 183 -17.76 28.69 -2.55
CA LEU A 183 -16.62 28.10 -1.83
C LEU A 183 -15.31 28.74 -2.27
N ALA A 184 -15.08 28.88 -3.58
CA ALA A 184 -13.88 29.52 -4.10
C ALA A 184 -13.74 30.96 -3.61
N SER A 185 -14.85 31.74 -3.66
CA SER A 185 -14.91 33.12 -3.15
C SER A 185 -14.66 33.15 -1.63
N PHE A 186 -15.24 32.22 -0.88
CA PHE A 186 -15.02 32.10 0.56
C PHE A 186 -13.55 31.85 0.87
N VAL A 187 -12.93 30.89 0.17
CA VAL A 187 -11.50 30.56 0.36
C VAL A 187 -10.64 31.81 0.07
N ILE A 188 -10.84 32.46 -1.07
CA ILE A 188 -10.06 33.65 -1.46
C ILE A 188 -10.20 34.79 -0.44
N ASN A 189 -11.40 35.04 0.06
CA ASN A 189 -11.66 36.16 0.98
C ASN A 189 -11.26 35.88 2.43
N GLN A 190 -11.16 34.61 2.83
CA GLN A 190 -10.88 34.19 4.21
C GLN A 190 -9.47 33.62 4.41
N LEU A 191 -8.76 33.34 3.32
CA LEU A 191 -7.40 32.82 3.39
C LEU A 191 -6.43 33.91 3.83
N GLU A 192 -5.68 33.61 4.86
CA GLU A 192 -4.60 34.46 5.36
C GLU A 192 -3.26 33.82 4.98
N TYR A 193 -2.42 34.54 4.23
CA TYR A 193 -1.03 34.14 4.03
C TYR A 193 -0.25 34.40 5.33
N PRO A 194 0.63 33.49 5.82
CA PRO A 194 1.37 33.72 7.05
C PRO A 194 2.34 34.91 6.92
N ASP A 195 2.20 35.92 7.77
CA ASP A 195 2.96 37.18 7.70
C ASP A 195 4.47 36.99 7.77
N GLU A 196 4.93 36.08 8.61
CA GLU A 196 6.34 35.74 8.78
C GLU A 196 7.00 35.12 7.55
N TYR A 197 6.19 34.62 6.61
CA TYR A 197 6.64 34.06 5.33
C TYR A 197 6.34 34.96 4.13
N ALA A 198 5.80 36.17 4.35
CA ALA A 198 5.44 37.08 3.26
C ALA A 198 6.62 37.33 2.31
N ASP A 199 7.83 37.40 2.84
CA ASP A 199 9.07 37.68 2.10
C ASP A 199 9.67 36.43 1.45
N SER A 200 9.23 35.23 1.82
CA SER A 200 9.80 33.97 1.35
C SER A 200 9.27 33.52 -0.01
N CYS A 201 8.19 34.16 -0.50
CA CYS A 201 7.51 33.82 -1.72
C CYS A 201 7.14 32.32 -1.84
N LYS A 202 6.90 31.64 -0.75
CA LYS A 202 6.46 30.25 -0.76
C LYS A 202 5.12 30.14 -1.45
N THR A 203 5.01 29.20 -2.38
CA THR A 203 3.77 28.90 -3.11
C THR A 203 3.50 27.41 -3.05
N GLY A 204 2.25 27.02 -2.91
CA GLY A 204 1.90 25.60 -2.85
C GLY A 204 0.47 25.35 -2.44
N ILE A 205 0.17 24.07 -2.21
CA ILE A 205 -1.15 23.56 -1.87
C ILE A 205 -1.08 22.82 -0.56
N VAL A 206 -1.98 23.16 0.35
CA VAL A 206 -2.37 22.34 1.49
C VAL A 206 -3.76 21.79 1.24
N GLU A 207 -3.92 20.49 1.18
CA GLU A 207 -5.21 19.83 1.06
C GLU A 207 -5.70 19.41 2.43
N MET A 208 -6.95 19.77 2.72
CA MET A 208 -7.68 19.38 3.92
C MET A 208 -8.73 18.35 3.52
N ALA A 209 -8.62 17.11 3.97
CA ALA A 209 -9.66 16.13 3.82
C ALA A 209 -10.76 16.43 4.85
N LEU A 210 -11.84 17.09 4.40
CA LEU A 210 -13.00 17.38 5.22
C LEU A 210 -13.91 16.14 5.26
N LEU A 211 -14.30 15.73 6.44
CA LEU A 211 -15.38 14.78 6.65
C LEU A 211 -16.67 15.59 6.86
N ILE A 212 -17.49 15.66 5.82
CA ILE A 212 -18.82 16.29 5.89
C ILE A 212 -19.79 15.26 6.41
N ARG A 213 -20.25 15.44 7.64
CA ARG A 213 -21.14 14.49 8.32
C ARG A 213 -22.56 14.59 7.78
N HIS A 214 -23.34 13.54 8.03
CA HIS A 214 -24.75 13.46 7.60
C HIS A 214 -25.64 14.61 8.13
N ASP A 215 -25.22 15.30 9.18
CA ASP A 215 -25.88 16.49 9.76
C ASP A 215 -25.32 17.82 9.23
N GLY A 216 -24.35 17.78 8.32
CA GLY A 216 -23.68 18.95 7.74
C GLY A 216 -22.50 19.49 8.57
N SER A 217 -22.22 18.90 9.73
CA SER A 217 -21.05 19.26 10.52
C SER A 217 -19.74 18.84 9.83
N VAL A 218 -18.65 19.53 10.14
CA VAL A 218 -17.33 19.36 9.52
C VAL A 218 -16.34 18.80 10.54
N GLN A 219 -15.66 17.74 10.16
CA GLN A 219 -14.50 17.24 10.88
C GLN A 219 -13.31 17.18 9.93
N ILE A 220 -12.11 17.43 10.43
CA ILE A 220 -10.89 17.24 9.63
C ILE A 220 -10.44 15.79 9.80
N ASP A 221 -10.39 15.05 8.71
CA ASP A 221 -9.92 13.66 8.67
C ASP A 221 -8.40 13.60 8.48
N ASN A 222 -7.88 14.39 7.54
CA ASN A 222 -6.46 14.42 7.23
C ASN A 222 -6.05 15.77 6.64
N GLN A 223 -4.74 16.05 6.64
CA GLN A 223 -4.15 17.18 5.92
C GLN A 223 -2.87 16.75 5.20
N LEU A 224 -2.67 17.27 4.00
CA LEU A 224 -1.49 17.01 3.17
C LEU A 224 -0.91 18.34 2.68
N ASP A 225 0.35 18.58 3.00
CA ASP A 225 1.13 19.72 2.49
C ASP A 225 1.97 19.25 1.31
N PHE A 226 1.43 19.38 0.10
CA PHE A 226 2.07 18.84 -1.10
C PHE A 226 3.38 19.52 -1.48
N ASN A 227 3.64 20.73 -0.97
CA ASN A 227 4.79 21.55 -1.36
C ASN A 227 5.76 21.78 -0.19
N ASN A 228 5.60 21.10 0.92
CA ASN A 228 6.42 21.27 2.12
C ASN A 228 6.49 22.74 2.57
N LEU A 229 5.35 23.40 2.60
CA LEU A 229 5.21 24.80 3.00
C LEU A 229 5.53 25.01 4.48
N GLY A 230 5.12 24.03 5.30
CA GLY A 230 5.35 23.99 6.74
C GLY A 230 4.12 24.28 7.59
N PHE A 231 4.34 24.18 8.91
CA PHE A 231 3.27 24.18 9.92
C PHE A 231 2.34 25.39 9.85
N GLU A 232 2.87 26.60 9.66
CA GLU A 232 2.05 27.83 9.67
C GLU A 232 1.03 27.84 8.52
N PHE A 233 1.42 27.37 7.35
CA PHE A 233 0.51 27.23 6.21
C PHE A 233 -0.56 26.17 6.48
N GLN A 234 -0.15 25.04 7.05
CA GLN A 234 -1.08 23.97 7.45
C GLN A 234 -2.09 24.49 8.48
N PHE A 235 -1.63 25.28 9.46
CA PHE A 235 -2.50 25.88 10.48
C PHE A 235 -3.49 26.90 9.89
N LYS A 236 -3.04 27.74 8.94
CA LYS A 236 -3.95 28.67 8.24
C LYS A 236 -4.99 27.91 7.42
N ALA A 237 -4.61 26.83 6.71
CA ALA A 237 -5.54 25.96 5.98
C ALA A 237 -6.56 25.29 6.92
N LEU A 238 -6.09 24.77 8.07
CA LEU A 238 -6.95 24.18 9.11
C LEU A 238 -7.98 25.18 9.62
N ARG A 239 -7.54 26.40 10.00
CA ARG A 239 -8.46 27.45 10.46
C ARG A 239 -9.48 27.83 9.42
N LEU A 240 -9.08 27.91 8.15
CA LEU A 240 -9.99 28.17 7.03
C LEU A 240 -11.02 27.04 6.88
N ALA A 241 -10.57 25.79 6.91
CA ALA A 241 -11.44 24.63 6.80
C ALA A 241 -12.49 24.58 7.92
N LEU A 242 -12.11 24.85 9.17
CA LEU A 242 -13.02 24.90 10.31
C LEU A 242 -14.06 26.04 10.22
N ARG A 243 -13.74 27.14 9.54
CA ARG A 243 -14.71 28.22 9.29
C ARG A 243 -15.81 27.84 8.29
N THR A 244 -15.70 26.70 7.62
CA THR A 244 -16.74 26.16 6.75
C THR A 244 -17.83 25.42 7.51
N GLU A 245 -17.70 25.24 8.81
CA GLU A 245 -18.70 24.61 9.69
C GLU A 245 -20.08 25.25 9.51
N GLY A 246 -21.11 24.40 9.36
CA GLY A 246 -22.49 24.82 9.17
C GLY A 246 -22.81 25.37 7.76
N LEU A 247 -21.86 25.38 6.82
CA LEU A 247 -22.05 25.86 5.45
C LEU A 247 -22.18 24.71 4.42
N TRP A 248 -22.27 23.47 4.88
CA TRP A 248 -22.33 22.30 4.00
C TRP A 248 -23.69 21.62 4.03
N GLN A 249 -24.16 21.26 2.85
CA GLN A 249 -25.20 20.25 2.68
C GLN A 249 -24.48 18.90 2.50
N PRO A 250 -24.85 17.87 3.29
CA PRO A 250 -24.19 16.59 3.25
C PRO A 250 -24.44 15.84 1.93
N ALA A 251 -23.57 14.90 1.62
CA ALA A 251 -23.76 13.97 0.53
C ALA A 251 -25.04 13.14 0.70
N GLN A 252 -25.55 12.60 -0.41
CA GLN A 252 -26.71 11.71 -0.39
C GLN A 252 -26.39 10.37 -1.03
N TYR A 253 -26.93 9.32 -0.42
CA TYR A 253 -26.97 7.96 -0.93
C TYR A 253 -28.34 7.35 -0.62
N GLN A 254 -29.03 6.81 -1.64
CA GLN A 254 -30.42 6.31 -1.52
C GLN A 254 -31.37 7.33 -0.86
N SER A 255 -31.27 8.59 -1.29
CA SER A 255 -32.08 9.71 -0.75
C SER A 255 -31.89 9.97 0.74
N LYS A 256 -30.82 9.49 1.37
CA LYS A 256 -30.45 9.76 2.76
C LYS A 256 -29.18 10.57 2.82
N ASN A 257 -29.14 11.51 3.75
CA ASN A 257 -27.90 12.21 4.06
C ASN A 257 -26.88 11.24 4.65
N VAL A 258 -25.68 11.26 4.08
CA VAL A 258 -24.57 10.36 4.49
C VAL A 258 -23.30 11.15 4.75
N THR A 259 -22.45 10.61 5.59
CA THR A 259 -21.12 11.16 5.83
C THR A 259 -20.20 10.80 4.67
N SER A 260 -19.50 11.79 4.10
CA SER A 260 -18.54 11.59 3.01
C SER A 260 -17.34 12.51 3.15
N THR A 261 -16.27 12.23 2.43
CA THR A 261 -15.09 13.09 2.37
C THR A 261 -15.23 14.14 1.28
N PHE A 262 -14.66 15.33 1.54
CA PHE A 262 -14.51 16.40 0.55
C PHE A 262 -13.07 16.95 0.62
N PRO A 263 -12.28 16.93 -0.47
CA PRO A 263 -10.95 17.50 -0.49
C PRO A 263 -11.03 19.03 -0.70
N LEU A 264 -10.70 19.79 0.33
CA LEU A 264 -10.57 21.23 0.26
C LEU A 264 -9.11 21.60 -0.04
N ARG A 265 -8.83 22.00 -1.27
CA ARG A 265 -7.48 22.41 -1.69
C ARG A 265 -7.30 23.92 -1.46
N VAL A 266 -6.38 24.26 -0.58
CA VAL A 266 -6.03 25.63 -0.21
C VAL A 266 -4.72 26.01 -0.88
N VAL A 267 -4.80 26.94 -1.83
CA VAL A 267 -3.65 27.41 -2.60
C VAL A 267 -3.06 28.66 -1.95
N PHE A 268 -1.81 28.58 -1.55
CA PHE A 268 -1.07 29.70 -0.97
C PHE A 268 -0.20 30.37 -2.03
N LYS A 269 -0.39 31.68 -2.20
CA LYS A 269 0.43 32.57 -3.02
C LYS A 269 0.60 33.90 -2.29
N SER A 270 1.80 34.44 -2.26
CA SER A 270 2.02 35.79 -1.74
C SER A 270 1.56 36.84 -2.75
N ASP A 271 0.84 37.86 -2.29
CA ASP A 271 0.38 39.00 -3.11
C ASP A 271 1.49 40.04 -3.36
N GLN A 272 2.65 39.87 -2.77
CA GLN A 272 3.75 40.81 -2.92
C GLN A 272 4.33 40.80 -4.33
N ALA A 273 4.55 41.98 -4.91
CA ALA A 273 5.03 42.14 -6.28
C ALA A 273 6.35 41.38 -6.57
N ARG A 274 7.23 41.29 -5.58
CA ARG A 274 8.50 40.49 -5.70
C ARG A 274 8.27 39.01 -5.88
N CYS A 275 7.11 38.47 -5.47
CA CYS A 275 6.78 37.08 -5.54
C CYS A 275 6.13 36.65 -6.86
N THR A 276 5.95 37.58 -7.78
CA THR A 276 5.32 37.32 -9.11
C THR A 276 6.00 36.18 -9.84
N ALA A 277 7.32 36.08 -9.83
CA ALA A 277 8.05 35.00 -10.49
C ALA A 277 7.73 33.62 -9.87
N ALA A 278 7.67 33.52 -8.54
CA ALA A 278 7.30 32.29 -7.83
C ALA A 278 5.83 31.89 -8.11
N ASN A 279 4.93 32.86 -8.11
CA ASN A 279 3.52 32.63 -8.43
C ASN A 279 3.35 32.13 -9.88
N ASN A 280 4.05 32.74 -10.85
CA ASN A 280 4.03 32.30 -12.23
C ASN A 280 4.61 30.89 -12.41
N ALA A 281 5.68 30.57 -11.70
CA ALA A 281 6.26 29.20 -11.69
C ALA A 281 5.26 28.19 -11.14
N PHE A 282 4.55 28.53 -10.06
CA PHE A 282 3.49 27.68 -9.51
C PHE A 282 2.36 27.48 -10.52
N ASP A 283 1.84 28.57 -11.15
CA ASP A 283 0.76 28.47 -12.14
C ASP A 283 1.16 27.59 -13.32
N ARG A 284 2.40 27.74 -13.81
CA ARG A 284 2.94 26.88 -14.86
C ARG A 284 3.05 25.41 -14.40
N THR A 285 3.44 25.18 -13.17
CA THR A 285 3.49 23.83 -12.58
C THR A 285 2.10 23.18 -12.62
N MET A 286 1.05 23.91 -12.24
CA MET A 286 -0.33 23.41 -12.27
C MET A 286 -0.78 23.04 -13.68
N ILE A 287 -0.51 23.91 -14.68
CA ILE A 287 -0.82 23.63 -16.09
C ILE A 287 -0.10 22.36 -16.58
N LEU A 288 1.17 22.19 -16.22
CA LEU A 288 1.94 20.99 -16.58
C LEU A 288 1.42 19.74 -15.88
N ALA A 289 1.00 19.87 -14.62
CA ALA A 289 0.38 18.80 -13.85
C ALA A 289 -0.89 18.27 -14.51
N ASP A 290 -1.81 19.18 -14.86
CA ASP A 290 -3.08 18.87 -15.54
C ASP A 290 -2.83 18.28 -16.93
N THR A 291 -1.85 18.82 -17.68
CA THR A 291 -1.45 18.28 -18.99
C THR A 291 -0.95 16.84 -18.86
N GLY A 292 -0.13 16.56 -17.84
CA GLY A 292 0.36 15.21 -17.59
C GLY A 292 -0.77 14.24 -17.23
N ALA A 293 -1.74 14.68 -16.42
CA ALA A 293 -2.90 13.88 -16.07
C ALA A 293 -3.74 13.53 -17.31
N ALA A 294 -4.04 14.51 -18.15
CA ALA A 294 -4.78 14.30 -19.40
C ALA A 294 -4.05 13.32 -20.35
N LEU A 295 -2.73 13.46 -20.50
CA LEU A 295 -1.92 12.53 -21.30
C LEU A 295 -1.94 11.10 -20.74
N LEU A 296 -1.97 10.94 -19.42
CA LEU A 296 -2.08 9.62 -18.81
C LEU A 296 -3.45 8.98 -19.11
N GLU A 297 -4.54 9.76 -19.03
CA GLU A 297 -5.88 9.32 -19.40
C GLU A 297 -6.00 8.91 -20.88
N GLU A 298 -5.26 9.60 -21.76
CA GLU A 298 -5.13 9.26 -23.18
C GLU A 298 -4.27 7.99 -23.43
N GLY A 299 -3.70 7.37 -22.39
CA GLY A 299 -2.82 6.21 -22.51
C GLY A 299 -1.41 6.52 -22.98
N LYS A 300 -0.92 7.75 -22.73
CA LYS A 300 0.41 8.26 -23.11
C LYS A 300 1.30 8.50 -21.87
N PRO A 301 1.66 7.44 -21.12
CA PRO A 301 2.35 7.59 -19.84
C PRO A 301 3.74 8.20 -19.96
N GLU A 302 4.51 7.97 -21.04
CA GLU A 302 5.83 8.56 -21.25
C GLU A 302 5.78 10.08 -21.43
N GLU A 303 4.76 10.57 -22.17
CA GLU A 303 4.53 12.00 -22.36
C GLU A 303 4.06 12.64 -21.03
N ALA A 304 3.20 11.96 -20.27
CA ALA A 304 2.77 12.39 -18.94
C ALA A 304 3.97 12.54 -17.98
N ILE A 305 4.86 11.54 -17.91
CA ILE A 305 6.10 11.58 -17.11
C ILE A 305 6.97 12.77 -17.52
N THR A 306 7.06 13.08 -18.82
CA THR A 306 7.83 14.22 -19.31
C THR A 306 7.23 15.53 -18.78
N LYS A 307 5.90 15.71 -18.83
CA LYS A 307 5.23 16.90 -18.31
C LYS A 307 5.39 17.08 -16.80
N TRP A 308 5.23 16.00 -16.04
CA TRP A 308 5.45 16.06 -14.59
C TRP A 308 6.93 16.30 -14.25
N SER A 309 7.87 15.81 -15.06
CA SER A 309 9.29 16.10 -14.87
C SER A 309 9.60 17.56 -15.13
N GLU A 310 9.02 18.18 -16.17
CA GLU A 310 9.08 19.63 -16.41
C GLU A 310 8.51 20.41 -15.21
N ALA A 311 7.35 20.01 -14.69
CA ALA A 311 6.71 20.61 -13.52
C ALA A 311 7.60 20.54 -12.28
N LEU A 312 8.23 19.40 -12.04
CA LEU A 312 9.14 19.18 -10.91
C LEU A 312 10.45 19.96 -11.02
N THR A 313 10.83 20.48 -12.20
CA THR A 313 11.94 21.45 -12.29
C THR A 313 11.58 22.81 -11.70
N LEU A 314 10.29 23.16 -11.72
CA LEU A 314 9.77 24.40 -11.15
C LEU A 314 9.45 24.27 -9.65
N GLN A 315 8.92 23.13 -9.27
CA GLN A 315 8.59 22.80 -7.87
C GLN A 315 9.09 21.40 -7.49
N PRO A 316 10.37 21.24 -7.13
CA PRO A 316 11.00 19.93 -6.91
C PRO A 316 10.49 19.18 -5.68
N ASP A 317 9.84 19.87 -4.75
CA ASP A 317 9.29 19.31 -3.52
C ASP A 317 7.77 19.06 -3.59
N ASN A 318 7.18 19.16 -4.78
CA ASN A 318 5.77 18.84 -4.97
C ASN A 318 5.56 17.31 -4.90
N THR A 319 5.09 16.84 -3.76
CA THR A 319 4.93 15.42 -3.45
C THR A 319 3.79 14.76 -4.21
N GLU A 320 2.77 15.53 -4.61
CA GLU A 320 1.69 15.04 -5.46
C GLU A 320 2.23 14.67 -6.85
N LEU A 321 3.04 15.53 -7.46
CA LEU A 321 3.68 15.27 -8.75
C LEU A 321 4.68 14.11 -8.70
N LEU A 322 5.46 14.03 -7.61
CA LEU A 322 6.35 12.89 -7.39
C LEU A 322 5.55 11.58 -7.32
N TYR A 323 4.38 11.58 -6.66
CA TYR A 323 3.52 10.42 -6.57
C TYR A 323 2.96 10.01 -7.95
N TYR A 324 2.43 10.94 -8.72
CA TYR A 324 1.88 10.65 -10.06
C TYR A 324 2.96 10.16 -11.00
N ARG A 325 4.13 10.82 -11.03
CA ARG A 325 5.25 10.39 -11.86
C ARG A 325 5.76 9.02 -11.45
N GLY A 326 5.97 8.78 -10.16
CA GLY A 326 6.38 7.50 -9.63
C GLY A 326 5.40 6.37 -9.97
N SER A 327 4.10 6.62 -9.90
CA SER A 327 3.06 5.65 -10.27
C SER A 327 3.07 5.32 -11.76
N ALA A 328 3.25 6.32 -12.63
CA ALA A 328 3.36 6.12 -14.08
C ALA A 328 4.66 5.36 -14.45
N LEU A 329 5.77 5.69 -13.79
CA LEU A 329 7.03 4.95 -13.94
C LEU A 329 6.90 3.48 -13.57
N LEU A 330 6.15 3.16 -12.50
CA LEU A 330 5.86 1.77 -12.12
C LEU A 330 5.07 1.02 -13.19
N ASN A 331 4.07 1.66 -13.79
CA ASN A 331 3.29 1.05 -14.86
C ASN A 331 4.16 0.73 -16.09
N LEU A 332 5.25 1.48 -16.30
CA LEU A 332 6.25 1.23 -17.33
C LEU A 332 7.41 0.32 -16.87
N ASN A 333 7.30 -0.32 -15.71
CA ASN A 333 8.33 -1.16 -15.11
C ASN A 333 9.67 -0.43 -14.79
N LYS A 334 9.67 0.90 -14.73
CA LYS A 334 10.82 1.75 -14.36
C LYS A 334 10.91 1.89 -12.83
N ARG A 335 11.14 0.77 -12.16
CA ARG A 335 11.05 0.64 -10.71
C ARG A 335 12.05 1.51 -9.95
N GLU A 336 13.28 1.62 -10.45
CA GLU A 336 14.34 2.40 -9.79
C GLU A 336 14.01 3.90 -9.77
N GLU A 337 13.55 4.44 -10.90
CA GLU A 337 13.14 5.83 -11.03
C GLU A 337 11.91 6.12 -10.13
N ALA A 338 10.92 5.24 -10.13
CA ALA A 338 9.75 5.34 -9.25
C ALA A 338 10.15 5.34 -7.77
N CYS A 339 11.14 4.50 -7.40
CA CYS A 339 11.65 4.45 -6.04
C CYS A 339 12.34 5.75 -5.61
N GLN A 340 13.03 6.45 -6.52
CA GLN A 340 13.62 7.76 -6.22
C GLN A 340 12.54 8.77 -5.84
N ASP A 341 11.44 8.83 -6.60
CA ASP A 341 10.30 9.70 -6.31
C ASP A 341 9.67 9.37 -4.96
N TYR A 342 9.44 8.09 -4.69
CA TYR A 342 8.82 7.64 -3.44
C TYR A 342 9.70 7.85 -2.21
N ASN A 343 11.03 7.71 -2.35
CA ASN A 343 11.96 8.07 -1.28
C ASN A 343 11.97 9.58 -1.02
N ARG A 344 11.82 10.40 -2.07
CA ARG A 344 11.70 11.86 -1.92
C ARG A 344 10.42 12.24 -1.17
N ILE A 345 9.28 11.65 -1.52
CA ILE A 345 7.99 11.85 -0.80
C ILE A 345 8.17 11.52 0.68
N LYS A 346 8.77 10.37 0.99
CA LYS A 346 9.02 9.97 2.38
C LYS A 346 9.87 10.99 3.13
N ALA A 347 10.93 11.48 2.51
CA ALA A 347 11.84 12.46 3.11
C ALA A 347 11.14 13.80 3.39
N LEU A 348 10.19 14.21 2.53
CA LEU A 348 9.48 15.48 2.66
C LEU A 348 8.32 15.41 3.66
N LEU A 349 7.50 14.37 3.58
CA LEU A 349 6.27 14.29 4.37
C LEU A 349 6.43 13.56 5.70
N GLY A 350 7.45 12.69 5.83
CA GLY A 350 7.67 11.89 7.06
C GLY A 350 6.50 10.95 7.42
N ILE A 351 5.57 10.72 6.49
CA ILE A 351 4.30 10.01 6.75
C ILE A 351 4.49 8.49 6.79
N THR A 352 3.85 7.86 7.76
CA THR A 352 3.96 6.41 7.99
C THR A 352 3.04 5.60 7.09
N TRP A 353 1.89 6.13 6.69
CA TRP A 353 0.91 5.40 5.86
C TRP A 353 1.43 5.10 4.45
N PHE A 354 2.35 5.92 3.92
CA PHE A 354 2.96 5.73 2.60
C PHE A 354 4.08 4.66 2.61
N GLU A 355 4.62 4.33 3.77
CA GLU A 355 5.73 3.41 3.93
C GLU A 355 5.47 1.99 3.37
N PRO A 356 4.28 1.39 3.51
CA PRO A 356 3.98 0.09 2.88
C PRO A 356 4.08 0.14 1.35
N VAL A 357 3.60 1.22 0.72
CA VAL A 357 3.66 1.41 -0.74
C VAL A 357 5.12 1.57 -1.17
N ARG A 358 5.88 2.43 -0.48
CA ARG A 358 7.30 2.63 -0.76
C ARG A 358 8.11 1.34 -0.67
N ARG A 359 7.90 0.53 0.38
CA ARG A 359 8.61 -0.75 0.55
C ARG A 359 8.30 -1.75 -0.54
N LEU A 360 7.06 -1.80 -1.01
CA LEU A 360 6.67 -2.64 -2.15
C LEU A 360 7.44 -2.27 -3.42
N VAL A 361 7.69 -0.99 -3.63
CA VAL A 361 8.37 -0.47 -4.81
C VAL A 361 9.88 -0.53 -4.69
N CYS A 362 10.42 -0.07 -3.56
CA CYS A 362 11.86 0.14 -3.39
C CYS A 362 12.62 -1.08 -2.83
N GLY A 363 11.88 -2.06 -2.27
CA GLY A 363 12.53 -3.06 -1.42
C GLY A 363 12.86 -2.46 -0.04
N TRP A 364 13.52 -3.22 0.79
CA TRP A 364 13.90 -2.85 2.18
C TRP A 364 15.00 -1.80 2.22
#